data_abb93bac53eb959b61c2f22fdcc54cb4
#
_entry.id   abb93bac53eb959b61c2f22fdcc54cb4
#
_cell.length_a   1.000
_cell.length_b   1.000
_cell.length_c   1.000
_cell.angle_alpha   90.00
_cell.angle_beta   90.00
_cell.angle_gamma   90.00
#
_symmetry.space_group_name_H-M   'P 1'
#
loop_
_entity.id
_entity.type
_entity.pdbx_description
1 polymer ?
#
loop_
_entity_poly.entity_id
_entity_poly.type
_entity_poly.pdbx_seq_one_letter_code
_entity_poly.pdbx_strand_id
1 'polypeptide(L)'
;HLFAQSNWYAFGRLAWNNSLTSEQIADEWVKLTFGRSAEDYDNLNSILCVDWNINFLQPVKQMMLNSRETAVNYMMPLGLHHIFAADHHYGPGPWWAPKGVRKDWTPPYYHQADSHGIGFNRTETGSNAVSQYHEPLQSIFSNPKSCPDIYLLWFHHLPWNYIMKSGRTLWNELCYHYEEGVQQVREFQKTWDKVQPYLDTERFVHVQNKLREQCINAQVWKDACLLYFQQFNGLP
;
A
#
# COMPACT_ATOMS: atom_id res chain seq x y z
N HIS A 1 0.53 -10.55 -15.34
CA HIS A 1 1.63 -9.76 -14.76
C HIS A 1 2.52 -10.65 -13.89
N LEU A 2 3.85 -10.65 -14.12
CA LEU A 2 4.78 -11.52 -13.40
C LEU A 2 4.63 -11.41 -11.88
N PHE A 3 4.76 -10.22 -11.32
CA PHE A 3 4.65 -10.03 -9.87
C PHE A 3 3.26 -10.37 -9.28
N ALA A 4 2.19 -10.33 -10.06
CA ALA A 4 0.87 -10.77 -9.58
C ALA A 4 0.82 -12.29 -9.35
N GLN A 5 1.65 -13.07 -10.03
CA GLN A 5 1.77 -14.51 -9.82
C GLN A 5 2.35 -14.84 -8.44
N SER A 6 3.17 -13.95 -7.86
CA SER A 6 3.72 -14.15 -6.52
C SER A 6 2.64 -14.30 -5.43
N ASN A 7 1.51 -13.64 -5.58
CA ASN A 7 0.40 -13.75 -4.62
C ASN A 7 -0.21 -15.17 -4.64
N TRP A 8 -0.38 -15.75 -5.83
CA TRP A 8 -0.86 -17.13 -5.95
C TRP A 8 0.18 -18.14 -5.44
N TYR A 9 1.46 -17.88 -5.74
CA TYR A 9 2.55 -18.70 -5.21
C TYR A 9 2.54 -18.67 -3.68
N ALA A 10 2.49 -17.49 -3.08
CA ALA A 10 2.45 -17.31 -1.63
C ALA A 10 1.23 -18.01 -1.01
N PHE A 11 0.05 -17.86 -1.61
CA PHE A 11 -1.16 -18.55 -1.15
C PHE A 11 -0.97 -20.08 -1.15
N GLY A 12 -0.46 -20.65 -2.24
CA GLY A 12 -0.20 -22.09 -2.33
C GLY A 12 0.82 -22.58 -1.31
N ARG A 13 1.91 -21.81 -1.12
CA ARG A 13 2.95 -22.16 -0.13
C ARG A 13 2.42 -22.15 1.30
N LEU A 14 1.64 -21.13 1.67
CA LEU A 14 1.05 -20.99 3.01
C LEU A 14 -0.08 -21.99 3.27
N ALA A 15 -0.86 -22.36 2.25
CA ALA A 15 -1.85 -23.42 2.36
C ALA A 15 -1.22 -24.79 2.64
N TRP A 16 -0.03 -25.02 2.14
CA TRP A 16 0.74 -26.25 2.37
C TRP A 16 1.54 -26.20 3.68
N ASN A 17 2.21 -25.08 3.96
CA ASN A 17 3.03 -24.88 5.16
C ASN A 17 2.86 -23.45 5.68
N ASN A 18 2.06 -23.28 6.72
CA ASN A 18 1.74 -21.97 7.33
C ASN A 18 2.85 -21.43 8.25
N SER A 19 3.96 -22.15 8.42
CA SER A 19 5.12 -21.66 9.18
C SER A 19 6.12 -20.86 8.34
N LEU A 20 5.92 -20.79 7.00
CA LEU A 20 6.79 -20.01 6.12
C LEU A 20 6.61 -18.50 6.34
N THR A 21 7.72 -17.78 6.29
CA THR A 21 7.70 -16.32 6.33
C THR A 21 7.55 -15.70 4.94
N SER A 22 7.10 -14.44 4.88
CA SER A 22 7.03 -13.70 3.62
C SER A 22 8.38 -13.58 2.92
N GLU A 23 9.46 -13.43 3.69
CA GLU A 23 10.84 -13.37 3.18
C GLU A 23 11.28 -14.67 2.52
N GLN A 24 10.94 -15.81 3.13
CA GLN A 24 11.25 -17.13 2.57
C GLN A 24 10.48 -17.36 1.26
N ILE A 25 9.19 -17.03 1.25
CA ILE A 25 8.34 -17.21 0.07
C ILE A 25 8.77 -16.27 -1.07
N ALA A 26 9.11 -15.02 -0.75
CA ALA A 26 9.59 -14.07 -1.75
C ALA A 26 10.95 -14.51 -2.32
N ASP A 27 11.85 -14.99 -1.49
CA ASP A 27 13.15 -15.53 -1.90
C ASP A 27 13.00 -16.71 -2.86
N GLU A 28 12.16 -17.68 -2.51
CA GLU A 28 11.83 -18.83 -3.37
C GLU A 28 11.24 -18.36 -4.71
N TRP A 29 10.24 -17.50 -4.67
CA TRP A 29 9.54 -17.06 -5.87
C TRP A 29 10.45 -16.28 -6.83
N VAL A 30 11.29 -15.37 -6.30
CA VAL A 30 12.24 -14.61 -7.14
C VAL A 30 13.25 -15.55 -7.78
N LYS A 31 13.79 -16.52 -7.04
CA LYS A 31 14.71 -17.53 -7.57
C LYS A 31 14.08 -18.36 -8.69
N LEU A 32 12.85 -18.85 -8.48
CA LEU A 32 12.14 -19.68 -9.45
C LEU A 32 11.74 -18.89 -10.72
N THR A 33 11.42 -17.61 -10.56
CA THR A 33 10.90 -16.79 -11.67
C THR A 33 12.01 -16.16 -12.52
N PHE A 34 13.10 -15.72 -11.88
CA PHE A 34 14.16 -14.95 -12.53
C PHE A 34 15.53 -15.63 -12.51
N GLY A 35 15.68 -16.69 -11.71
CA GLY A 35 16.93 -17.43 -11.63
C GLY A 35 17.33 -18.04 -12.98
N ARG A 36 18.60 -18.20 -13.17
CA ARG A 36 19.16 -19.02 -14.24
C ARG A 36 18.99 -20.50 -13.87
N SER A 37 19.52 -21.45 -14.62
CA SER A 37 19.29 -22.88 -14.37
C SER A 37 19.64 -23.34 -12.94
N ALA A 38 19.06 -24.46 -12.48
CA ALA A 38 19.37 -25.04 -11.17
C ALA A 38 20.86 -25.30 -10.93
N GLU A 39 21.62 -25.56 -12.00
CA GLU A 39 23.06 -25.76 -11.97
C GLU A 39 23.84 -24.51 -11.55
N ASP A 40 23.27 -23.30 -11.76
CA ASP A 40 23.88 -22.03 -11.32
C ASP A 40 23.76 -21.83 -9.81
N TYR A 41 22.87 -22.55 -9.12
CA TYR A 41 22.68 -22.46 -7.66
C TYR A 41 23.53 -23.46 -6.86
N ASP A 42 23.94 -24.58 -7.48
CA ASP A 42 24.76 -25.59 -6.81
C ASP A 42 26.20 -25.09 -6.56
N ASN A 43 26.63 -24.03 -7.27
CA ASN A 43 27.89 -23.33 -7.07
C ASN A 43 27.69 -22.05 -6.20
N LEU A 44 27.12 -22.18 -5.01
CA LEU A 44 26.88 -21.09 -4.06
C LEU A 44 28.09 -20.21 -3.71
N ASN A 45 29.30 -20.64 -4.03
CA ASN A 45 30.56 -19.93 -3.82
C ASN A 45 31.13 -19.26 -5.09
N SER A 46 30.42 -19.30 -6.22
CA SER A 46 30.88 -18.58 -7.41
C SER A 46 30.65 -17.07 -7.23
N ILE A 47 31.60 -16.26 -7.68
CA ILE A 47 31.50 -14.79 -7.68
C ILE A 47 30.20 -14.33 -8.36
N LEU A 48 29.75 -15.02 -9.41
CA LEU A 48 28.51 -14.74 -10.13
C LEU A 48 27.26 -14.96 -9.30
N CYS A 49 27.26 -15.97 -8.44
CA CYS A 49 26.14 -16.28 -7.56
C CYS A 49 26.01 -15.25 -6.42
N VAL A 50 27.13 -14.83 -5.86
CA VAL A 50 27.20 -13.76 -4.85
C VAL A 50 26.76 -12.42 -5.45
N ASP A 51 27.22 -12.07 -6.64
CA ASP A 51 26.85 -10.85 -7.35
C ASP A 51 25.36 -10.82 -7.67
N TRP A 52 24.78 -11.90 -8.20
CA TRP A 52 23.34 -11.99 -8.48
C TRP A 52 22.51 -11.88 -7.20
N ASN A 53 22.94 -12.48 -6.11
CA ASN A 53 22.23 -12.39 -4.84
C ASN A 53 22.18 -10.94 -4.32
N ILE A 54 23.31 -10.24 -4.29
CA ILE A 54 23.42 -8.88 -3.74
C ILE A 54 22.73 -7.86 -4.66
N ASN A 55 22.97 -7.96 -5.97
CA ASN A 55 22.59 -6.91 -6.90
C ASN A 55 21.24 -7.14 -7.62
N PHE A 56 20.68 -8.36 -7.52
CA PHE A 56 19.37 -8.69 -8.06
C PHE A 56 18.38 -9.19 -7.02
N LEU A 57 18.69 -10.35 -6.39
CA LEU A 57 17.71 -11.03 -5.51
C LEU A 57 17.29 -10.15 -4.33
N GLN A 58 18.24 -9.59 -3.59
CA GLN A 58 17.91 -8.79 -2.40
C GLN A 58 17.15 -7.50 -2.74
N PRO A 59 17.54 -6.66 -3.71
CA PRO A 59 16.77 -5.49 -4.10
C PRO A 59 15.35 -5.81 -4.59
N VAL A 60 15.19 -6.86 -5.42
CA VAL A 60 13.87 -7.24 -5.95
C VAL A 60 12.98 -7.80 -4.84
N LYS A 61 13.52 -8.64 -3.95
CA LYS A 61 12.80 -9.14 -2.78
C LYS A 61 12.32 -8.00 -1.88
N GLN A 62 13.20 -7.04 -1.58
CA GLN A 62 12.83 -5.90 -0.74
C GLN A 62 11.74 -5.03 -1.41
N MET A 63 11.83 -4.80 -2.71
CA MET A 63 10.79 -4.13 -3.48
C MET A 63 9.44 -4.84 -3.37
N MET A 64 9.42 -6.17 -3.48
CA MET A 64 8.20 -6.97 -3.31
C MET A 64 7.60 -6.84 -1.91
N LEU A 65 8.42 -7.01 -0.88
CA LEU A 65 7.96 -6.97 0.52
C LEU A 65 7.41 -5.59 0.91
N ASN A 66 7.95 -4.52 0.35
CA ASN A 66 7.48 -3.15 0.60
C ASN A 66 6.29 -2.73 -0.27
N SER A 67 5.93 -3.52 -1.29
CA SER A 67 4.96 -3.09 -2.32
C SER A 67 3.56 -2.80 -1.76
N ARG A 68 3.10 -3.57 -0.75
CA ARG A 68 1.81 -3.34 -0.11
C ARG A 68 1.76 -2.00 0.63
N GLU A 69 2.74 -1.74 1.49
CA GLU A 69 2.77 -0.51 2.29
C GLU A 69 2.93 0.73 1.39
N THR A 70 3.73 0.61 0.33
CA THR A 70 3.86 1.64 -0.69
C THR A 70 2.53 1.94 -1.36
N ALA A 71 1.78 0.92 -1.76
CA ALA A 71 0.46 1.09 -2.38
C ALA A 71 -0.54 1.71 -1.41
N VAL A 72 -0.57 1.29 -0.15
CA VAL A 72 -1.42 1.88 0.89
C VAL A 72 -1.09 3.37 1.07
N ASN A 73 0.19 3.73 1.11
CA ASN A 73 0.61 5.12 1.31
C ASN A 73 0.09 6.06 0.22
N TYR A 74 0.20 5.70 -1.07
CA TYR A 74 -0.27 6.60 -2.12
C TYR A 74 -1.75 6.46 -2.47
N MET A 75 -2.44 5.41 -2.00
CA MET A 75 -3.85 5.20 -2.29
C MET A 75 -4.76 5.56 -1.11
N MET A 76 -4.57 4.93 0.04
CA MET A 76 -5.49 4.93 1.18
C MET A 76 -4.74 4.91 2.52
N PRO A 77 -3.91 5.92 2.82
CA PRO A 77 -3.12 5.96 4.06
C PRO A 77 -4.00 6.11 5.31
N LEU A 78 -3.41 5.81 6.46
CA LEU A 78 -3.98 6.03 7.81
C LEU A 78 -5.35 5.35 8.04
N GLY A 79 -5.66 4.28 7.34
CA GLY A 79 -6.94 3.58 7.48
C GLY A 79 -8.08 4.18 6.66
N LEU A 80 -7.80 5.11 5.77
CA LEU A 80 -8.75 5.48 4.72
C LEU A 80 -9.07 4.26 3.87
N HIS A 81 -10.31 4.16 3.39
CA HIS A 81 -10.78 3.03 2.62
C HIS A 81 -11.82 3.49 1.58
N HIS A 82 -11.99 2.70 0.50
CA HIS A 82 -12.98 2.95 -0.54
C HIS A 82 -12.87 4.34 -1.18
N ILE A 83 -11.66 4.85 -1.44
CA ILE A 83 -11.43 6.16 -2.06
C ILE A 83 -11.33 6.05 -3.60
N PHE A 84 -11.80 4.99 -4.19
CA PHE A 84 -11.85 4.78 -5.62
C PHE A 84 -13.28 4.96 -6.16
N ALA A 85 -13.41 5.37 -7.42
CA ALA A 85 -14.70 5.39 -8.09
C ALA A 85 -15.12 3.95 -8.44
N ALA A 86 -16.33 3.54 -8.02
CA ALA A 86 -16.80 2.17 -8.19
C ALA A 86 -17.08 1.79 -9.66
N ASP A 87 -17.18 2.76 -10.55
CA ASP A 87 -17.38 2.56 -11.99
C ASP A 87 -16.14 2.07 -12.73
N HIS A 88 -14.94 2.28 -12.19
CA HIS A 88 -13.69 1.81 -12.79
C HIS A 88 -12.73 1.06 -11.84
N HIS A 89 -12.93 1.07 -10.54
CA HIS A 89 -12.28 0.25 -9.51
C HIS A 89 -10.75 0.39 -9.31
N TYR A 90 -10.05 1.30 -9.99
CA TYR A 90 -8.59 1.42 -9.88
C TYR A 90 -8.05 2.85 -9.84
N GLY A 91 -8.85 3.84 -10.15
CA GLY A 91 -8.46 5.23 -10.05
C GLY A 91 -9.03 5.91 -8.81
N PRO A 92 -8.44 7.04 -8.39
CA PRO A 92 -8.97 7.82 -7.28
C PRO A 92 -10.35 8.39 -7.58
N GLY A 93 -11.22 8.37 -6.61
CA GLY A 93 -12.57 8.92 -6.74
C GLY A 93 -13.17 9.30 -5.39
N PRO A 94 -12.45 10.03 -4.51
CA PRO A 94 -12.98 10.38 -3.18
C PRO A 94 -14.31 11.14 -3.23
N TRP A 95 -14.60 11.81 -4.35
CA TRP A 95 -15.84 12.55 -4.60
C TRP A 95 -16.98 11.68 -5.16
N TRP A 96 -16.74 10.44 -5.53
CA TRP A 96 -17.67 9.63 -6.30
C TRP A 96 -18.93 9.27 -5.50
N ALA A 97 -20.05 9.88 -5.82
CA ALA A 97 -21.34 9.65 -5.17
C ALA A 97 -22.50 9.96 -6.17
N PRO A 98 -22.67 9.15 -7.23
CA PRO A 98 -23.71 9.41 -8.23
C PRO A 98 -25.11 9.18 -7.65
N LYS A 99 -26.08 9.90 -8.19
CA LYS A 99 -27.50 9.79 -7.81
C LYS A 99 -27.99 8.34 -8.00
N GLY A 100 -28.66 7.81 -6.97
CA GLY A 100 -29.27 6.48 -7.01
C GLY A 100 -28.35 5.35 -6.54
N VAL A 101 -27.07 5.60 -6.28
CA VAL A 101 -26.17 4.62 -5.65
C VAL A 101 -26.40 4.62 -4.15
N ARG A 102 -26.36 3.44 -3.51
CA ARG A 102 -26.40 3.32 -2.05
C ARG A 102 -25.26 4.11 -1.43
N LYS A 103 -25.56 4.84 -0.35
CA LYS A 103 -24.55 5.69 0.33
C LYS A 103 -23.34 4.89 0.80
N ASP A 104 -23.54 3.70 1.34
CA ASP A 104 -22.49 2.81 1.83
C ASP A 104 -21.63 2.16 0.72
N TRP A 105 -21.88 2.50 -0.54
CA TRP A 105 -21.03 2.15 -1.68
C TRP A 105 -20.21 3.33 -2.20
N THR A 106 -20.33 4.48 -1.56
CA THR A 106 -19.69 5.71 -2.02
C THR A 106 -18.50 6.09 -1.13
N PRO A 107 -17.37 6.56 -1.67
CA PRO A 107 -16.23 7.03 -0.90
C PRO A 107 -16.58 8.06 0.19
N PRO A 108 -17.45 9.07 -0.03
CA PRO A 108 -17.84 10.02 1.02
C PRO A 108 -18.45 9.37 2.26
N TYR A 109 -19.11 8.22 2.13
CA TYR A 109 -19.60 7.46 3.28
C TYR A 109 -18.46 6.94 4.17
N TYR A 110 -17.33 6.57 3.58
CA TYR A 110 -16.19 6.01 4.31
C TYR A 110 -15.27 7.07 4.89
N HIS A 111 -14.91 8.09 4.12
CA HIS A 111 -13.96 9.10 4.60
C HIS A 111 -14.63 10.22 5.41
N GLN A 112 -15.93 10.49 5.20
CA GLN A 112 -16.72 11.51 5.92
C GLN A 112 -15.99 12.86 6.08
N ALA A 113 -15.17 13.26 5.10
CA ALA A 113 -14.44 14.52 5.17
C ALA A 113 -15.39 15.71 5.20
N ASP A 114 -15.19 16.60 6.16
CA ASP A 114 -15.92 17.85 6.33
C ASP A 114 -14.99 18.96 6.86
N SER A 115 -15.53 20.14 7.16
CA SER A 115 -14.76 21.28 7.69
C SER A 115 -14.09 21.02 9.04
N HIS A 116 -14.53 19.99 9.78
CA HIS A 116 -14.01 19.64 11.09
C HIS A 116 -12.90 18.60 11.01
N GLY A 117 -13.00 17.63 10.08
CA GLY A 117 -12.06 16.53 10.03
C GLY A 117 -12.33 15.49 8.95
N ILE A 118 -11.74 14.31 9.12
CA ILE A 118 -11.82 13.18 8.21
C ILE A 118 -11.82 11.85 8.99
N GLY A 119 -12.39 10.81 8.39
CA GLY A 119 -12.48 9.46 8.94
C GLY A 119 -13.87 9.09 9.41
N PHE A 120 -14.11 7.82 9.70
CA PHE A 120 -15.42 7.32 10.13
C PHE A 120 -15.44 7.04 11.65
N ASN A 121 -16.28 7.70 12.39
CA ASN A 121 -16.44 7.40 13.81
C ASN A 121 -17.19 6.08 14.02
N ARG A 122 -16.42 5.02 14.28
CA ARG A 122 -16.93 3.68 14.61
C ARG A 122 -16.84 3.33 16.09
N THR A 123 -16.51 4.31 16.94
CA THR A 123 -16.50 4.15 18.40
C THR A 123 -17.93 4.22 18.99
N GLU A 124 -18.05 4.09 20.31
CA GLU A 124 -19.32 4.17 21.04
C GLU A 124 -20.10 5.46 20.74
N THR A 125 -19.42 6.58 20.49
CA THR A 125 -20.05 7.87 20.16
C THR A 125 -20.52 7.98 18.70
N GLY A 126 -20.22 6.99 17.89
CA GLY A 126 -20.62 6.92 16.48
C GLY A 126 -21.44 5.66 16.17
N SER A 127 -21.00 4.85 15.22
CA SER A 127 -21.72 3.62 14.83
C SER A 127 -21.55 2.46 15.82
N ASN A 128 -20.65 2.58 16.79
CA ASN A 128 -20.29 1.54 17.77
C ASN A 128 -19.82 0.20 17.14
N ALA A 129 -19.30 0.22 15.93
CA ALA A 129 -18.82 -1.00 15.28
C ALA A 129 -17.58 -1.61 15.98
N VAL A 130 -16.88 -0.86 16.81
CA VAL A 130 -15.77 -1.37 17.64
C VAL A 130 -16.24 -2.44 18.65
N SER A 131 -17.49 -2.42 19.06
CA SER A 131 -18.05 -3.41 20.01
C SER A 131 -18.09 -4.84 19.46
N GLN A 132 -17.94 -5.03 18.16
CA GLN A 132 -17.83 -6.37 17.55
C GLN A 132 -16.50 -7.08 17.82
N TYR A 133 -15.48 -6.35 18.26
CA TYR A 133 -14.16 -6.92 18.55
C TYR A 133 -14.07 -7.36 20.02
N HIS A 134 -13.36 -8.47 20.27
CA HIS A 134 -13.03 -8.90 21.62
C HIS A 134 -11.84 -8.12 22.17
N GLU A 135 -11.71 -8.08 23.50
CA GLU A 135 -10.51 -7.53 24.14
C GLU A 135 -9.26 -8.36 23.80
N PRO A 136 -8.08 -7.72 23.63
CA PRO A 136 -7.82 -6.28 23.85
C PRO A 136 -8.10 -5.38 22.64
N LEU A 137 -8.56 -5.92 21.50
CA LEU A 137 -8.72 -5.15 20.25
C LEU A 137 -9.79 -4.07 20.35
N GLN A 138 -10.89 -4.36 21.08
CA GLN A 138 -11.94 -3.37 21.30
C GLN A 138 -11.40 -2.11 21.99
N SER A 139 -10.66 -2.27 23.08
CA SER A 139 -10.02 -1.16 23.80
C SER A 139 -8.99 -0.42 22.94
N ILE A 140 -8.18 -1.15 22.15
CA ILE A 140 -7.17 -0.58 21.26
C ILE A 140 -7.82 0.29 20.19
N PHE A 141 -8.86 -0.20 19.51
CA PHE A 141 -9.52 0.51 18.41
C PHE A 141 -10.47 1.61 18.88
N SER A 142 -10.94 1.58 20.12
CA SER A 142 -11.85 2.59 20.68
C SER A 142 -11.14 3.92 20.99
N ASN A 143 -9.83 3.93 21.16
CA ASN A 143 -9.08 5.13 21.55
C ASN A 143 -8.07 5.51 20.45
N PRO A 144 -8.12 6.74 19.89
CA PRO A 144 -7.24 7.16 18.81
C PRO A 144 -5.76 7.15 19.22
N LYS A 145 -5.43 7.26 20.51
CA LYS A 145 -4.03 7.19 20.99
C LYS A 145 -3.44 5.77 20.95
N SER A 146 -4.25 4.76 21.19
CA SER A 146 -3.82 3.34 21.14
C SER A 146 -4.05 2.70 19.77
N CYS A 147 -4.97 3.22 18.98
CA CYS A 147 -5.26 2.71 17.65
C CYS A 147 -3.99 2.78 16.78
N PRO A 148 -3.61 1.69 16.09
CA PRO A 148 -2.55 1.74 15.10
C PRO A 148 -2.90 2.72 13.97
N ASP A 149 -1.94 3.51 13.51
CA ASP A 149 -2.16 4.57 12.53
C ASP A 149 -2.75 4.02 11.22
N ILE A 150 -2.41 2.77 10.84
CA ILE A 150 -2.96 2.09 9.65
C ILE A 150 -4.47 1.81 9.72
N TYR A 151 -5.10 1.96 10.89
CA TYR A 151 -6.55 1.79 11.10
C TYR A 151 -7.21 3.06 11.62
N LEU A 152 -6.47 4.14 11.82
CA LEU A 152 -6.91 5.30 12.58
C LEU A 152 -8.19 5.91 12.00
N LEU A 153 -8.21 6.27 10.73
CA LEU A 153 -9.35 6.90 10.07
C LEU A 153 -10.46 5.90 9.69
N TRP A 154 -10.19 4.61 9.79
CA TRP A 154 -11.23 3.59 9.72
C TRP A 154 -12.12 3.58 10.96
N PHE A 155 -11.55 3.85 12.15
CA PHE A 155 -12.27 3.81 13.40
C PHE A 155 -12.64 5.19 13.96
N HIS A 156 -11.95 6.25 13.58
CA HIS A 156 -12.11 7.58 14.15
C HIS A 156 -12.32 8.65 13.10
N HIS A 157 -13.25 9.58 13.38
CA HIS A 157 -13.33 10.87 12.71
C HIS A 157 -12.52 11.87 13.51
N LEU A 158 -11.43 12.37 12.96
CA LEU A 158 -10.48 13.23 13.67
C LEU A 158 -10.35 14.60 13.01
N PRO A 159 -10.17 15.66 13.82
CA PRO A 159 -9.98 17.00 13.26
C PRO A 159 -8.68 17.12 12.47
N TRP A 160 -8.68 17.97 11.46
CA TRP A 160 -7.53 18.18 10.56
C TRP A 160 -6.24 18.57 11.29
N ASN A 161 -6.36 19.26 12.44
CA ASN A 161 -5.25 19.66 13.29
C ASN A 161 -4.93 18.66 14.43
N TYR A 162 -5.55 17.47 14.42
CA TYR A 162 -5.20 16.42 15.37
C TYR A 162 -3.72 16.09 15.30
N ILE A 163 -3.04 16.06 16.46
CA ILE A 163 -1.61 15.77 16.51
C ILE A 163 -1.38 14.26 16.53
N MET A 164 -0.74 13.78 15.47
CA MET A 164 -0.36 12.39 15.29
C MET A 164 0.82 12.00 16.19
N LYS A 165 1.09 10.71 16.33
CA LYS A 165 2.25 10.18 17.08
C LYS A 165 3.59 10.69 16.53
N SER A 166 3.66 11.03 15.26
CA SER A 166 4.81 11.64 14.58
C SER A 166 5.08 13.10 15.01
N GLY A 167 4.11 13.74 15.67
CA GLY A 167 4.12 15.17 15.98
C GLY A 167 3.57 16.06 14.84
N ARG A 168 3.22 15.53 13.68
CA ARG A 168 2.54 16.26 12.61
C ARG A 168 1.06 16.42 12.91
N THR A 169 0.41 17.42 12.30
CA THR A 169 -1.05 17.44 12.23
C THR A 169 -1.54 16.31 11.32
N LEU A 170 -2.80 15.88 11.47
CA LEU A 170 -3.41 14.85 10.61
C LEU A 170 -3.32 15.22 9.13
N TRP A 171 -3.57 16.50 8.77
CA TRP A 171 -3.41 16.97 7.40
C TRP A 171 -1.98 16.79 6.88
N ASN A 172 -0.99 17.25 7.64
CA ASN A 172 0.40 17.10 7.25
C ASN A 172 0.85 15.65 7.20
N GLU A 173 0.30 14.78 8.04
CA GLU A 173 0.58 13.35 8.03
C GLU A 173 0.00 12.68 6.77
N LEU A 174 -1.22 13.05 6.37
CA LEU A 174 -1.80 12.61 5.09
C LEU A 174 -0.93 13.04 3.90
N CYS A 175 -0.55 14.32 3.85
CA CYS A 175 0.32 14.83 2.79
C CYS A 175 1.66 14.07 2.74
N TYR A 176 2.25 13.80 3.91
CA TYR A 176 3.49 13.05 4.03
C TYR A 176 3.36 11.62 3.48
N HIS A 177 2.33 10.87 3.89
CA HIS A 177 2.13 9.49 3.43
C HIS A 177 1.90 9.41 1.92
N TYR A 178 1.05 10.30 1.37
CA TYR A 178 0.81 10.35 -0.07
C TYR A 178 2.10 10.64 -0.85
N GLU A 179 2.90 11.62 -0.41
CA GLU A 179 4.18 11.94 -1.05
C GLU A 179 5.19 10.81 -0.92
N GLU A 180 5.32 10.23 0.27
CA GLU A 180 6.23 9.11 0.51
C GLU A 180 5.89 7.91 -0.38
N GLY A 181 4.61 7.57 -0.51
CA GLY A 181 4.16 6.49 -1.40
C GLY A 181 4.55 6.73 -2.85
N VAL A 182 4.39 7.96 -3.35
CA VAL A 182 4.84 8.34 -4.70
C VAL A 182 6.36 8.18 -4.84
N GLN A 183 7.14 8.65 -3.88
CA GLN A 183 8.60 8.53 -3.93
C GLN A 183 9.05 7.06 -3.87
N GLN A 184 8.41 6.24 -3.05
CA GLN A 184 8.71 4.80 -2.95
C GLN A 184 8.46 4.06 -4.27
N VAL A 185 7.38 4.37 -5.01
CA VAL A 185 7.15 3.79 -6.35
C VAL A 185 8.25 4.22 -7.34
N ARG A 186 8.69 5.48 -7.29
CA ARG A 186 9.82 5.95 -8.10
C ARG A 186 11.13 5.22 -7.78
N GLU A 187 11.37 4.91 -6.50
CA GLU A 187 12.52 4.10 -6.10
C GLU A 187 12.39 2.65 -6.58
N PHE A 188 11.18 2.08 -6.62
CA PHE A 188 10.97 0.75 -7.23
C PHE A 188 11.35 0.74 -8.71
N GLN A 189 10.97 1.77 -9.46
CA GLN A 189 11.39 1.89 -10.85
C GLN A 189 12.90 1.99 -10.99
N LYS A 190 13.57 2.83 -10.21
CA LYS A 190 15.05 2.94 -10.22
C LYS A 190 15.74 1.63 -9.82
N THR A 191 15.16 0.91 -8.86
CA THR A 191 15.66 -0.41 -8.46
C THR A 191 15.55 -1.39 -9.61
N TRP A 192 14.41 -1.41 -10.31
CA TRP A 192 14.22 -2.27 -11.47
C TRP A 192 15.16 -1.92 -12.63
N ASP A 193 15.39 -0.64 -12.89
CA ASP A 193 16.34 -0.21 -13.92
C ASP A 193 17.78 -0.69 -13.63
N LYS A 194 18.21 -0.73 -12.37
CA LYS A 194 19.53 -1.23 -11.96
C LYS A 194 19.71 -2.73 -12.17
N VAL A 195 18.63 -3.51 -12.08
CA VAL A 195 18.70 -4.97 -12.21
C VAL A 195 18.63 -5.47 -13.66
N GLN A 196 18.56 -4.57 -14.65
CA GLN A 196 18.51 -4.90 -16.07
C GLN A 196 19.58 -5.90 -16.52
N PRO A 197 20.87 -5.82 -16.10
CA PRO A 197 21.91 -6.74 -16.56
C PRO A 197 21.70 -8.21 -16.17
N TYR A 198 20.80 -8.47 -15.23
CA TYR A 198 20.51 -9.82 -14.70
C TYR A 198 19.30 -10.48 -15.36
N LEU A 199 18.62 -9.79 -16.27
CA LEU A 199 17.36 -10.22 -16.87
C LEU A 199 17.43 -10.31 -18.39
N ASP A 200 16.58 -11.16 -18.96
CA ASP A 200 16.27 -11.06 -20.38
C ASP A 200 15.42 -9.81 -20.67
N THR A 201 15.50 -9.35 -21.91
CA THR A 201 14.83 -8.12 -22.36
C THR A 201 13.31 -8.18 -22.18
N GLU A 202 12.70 -9.33 -22.43
CA GLU A 202 11.24 -9.48 -22.38
C GLU A 202 10.71 -9.26 -20.95
N ARG A 203 11.25 -9.99 -19.97
CA ARG A 203 10.85 -9.86 -18.57
C ARG A 203 11.20 -8.49 -18.01
N PHE A 204 12.36 -7.94 -18.37
CA PHE A 204 12.76 -6.60 -17.95
C PHE A 204 11.76 -5.54 -18.43
N VAL A 205 11.51 -5.46 -19.73
CA VAL A 205 10.62 -4.45 -20.34
C VAL A 205 9.19 -4.59 -19.87
N HIS A 206 8.71 -5.83 -19.71
CA HIS A 206 7.36 -6.08 -19.20
C HIS A 206 7.14 -5.44 -17.81
N VAL A 207 8.04 -5.66 -16.87
CA VAL A 207 7.91 -5.10 -15.51
C VAL A 207 8.20 -3.61 -15.50
N GLN A 208 9.23 -3.14 -16.23
CA GLN A 208 9.57 -1.73 -16.34
C GLN A 208 8.36 -0.88 -16.78
N ASN A 209 7.64 -1.33 -17.81
CA ASN A 209 6.45 -0.63 -18.26
C ASN A 209 5.35 -0.56 -17.18
N LYS A 210 5.16 -1.63 -16.42
CA LYS A 210 4.18 -1.63 -15.31
C LYS A 210 4.58 -0.70 -14.17
N LEU A 211 5.86 -0.61 -13.84
CA LEU A 211 6.35 0.33 -12.83
C LEU A 211 6.24 1.79 -13.30
N ARG A 212 6.46 2.07 -14.57
CA ARG A 212 6.23 3.41 -15.14
C ARG A 212 4.76 3.83 -15.02
N GLU A 213 3.84 2.95 -15.40
CA GLU A 213 2.41 3.19 -15.23
C GLU A 213 2.04 3.38 -13.75
N GLN A 214 2.63 2.60 -12.85
CA GLN A 214 2.42 2.74 -11.41
C GLN A 214 2.92 4.10 -10.88
N CYS A 215 4.07 4.61 -11.36
CA CYS A 215 4.57 5.94 -11.00
C CYS A 215 3.58 7.05 -11.39
N ILE A 216 3.05 6.99 -12.61
CA ILE A 216 2.03 7.95 -13.08
C ILE A 216 0.78 7.83 -12.23
N ASN A 217 0.32 6.62 -12.00
CA ASN A 217 -0.90 6.35 -11.25
C ASN A 217 -0.79 6.81 -9.78
N ALA A 218 0.36 6.56 -9.13
CA ALA A 218 0.60 7.00 -7.75
C ALA A 218 0.54 8.54 -7.63
N GLN A 219 1.10 9.28 -8.61
CA GLN A 219 0.99 10.73 -8.67
C GLN A 219 -0.47 11.18 -8.81
N VAL A 220 -1.23 10.55 -9.71
CA VAL A 220 -2.67 10.85 -9.92
C VAL A 220 -3.47 10.61 -8.64
N TRP A 221 -3.22 9.50 -7.93
CA TRP A 221 -3.87 9.21 -6.65
C TRP A 221 -3.60 10.31 -5.61
N LYS A 222 -2.32 10.65 -5.41
CA LYS A 222 -1.92 11.71 -4.48
C LYS A 222 -2.63 13.02 -4.80
N ASP A 223 -2.48 13.49 -6.03
CA ASP A 223 -2.98 14.81 -6.42
C ASP A 223 -4.50 14.88 -6.33
N ALA A 224 -5.21 13.87 -6.81
CA ALA A 224 -6.66 13.80 -6.75
C ALA A 224 -7.20 13.78 -5.31
N CYS A 225 -6.62 12.95 -4.45
CA CYS A 225 -7.06 12.83 -3.07
C CYS A 225 -6.74 14.09 -2.25
N LEU A 226 -5.52 14.60 -2.33
CA LEU A 226 -5.13 15.79 -1.57
C LEU A 226 -5.89 17.04 -2.01
N LEU A 227 -6.04 17.28 -3.32
CA LEU A 227 -6.83 18.39 -3.83
C LEU A 227 -8.30 18.30 -3.42
N TYR A 228 -8.86 17.10 -3.38
CA TYR A 228 -10.23 16.92 -2.92
C TYR A 228 -10.37 17.19 -1.42
N PHE A 229 -9.49 16.64 -0.57
CA PHE A 229 -9.57 16.85 0.87
C PHE A 229 -9.23 18.28 1.29
N GLN A 230 -8.37 18.97 0.55
CA GLN A 230 -8.03 20.38 0.79
C GLN A 230 -9.25 21.31 0.72
N GLN A 231 -10.27 20.96 -0.06
CA GLN A 231 -11.51 21.75 -0.15
C GLN A 231 -12.26 21.86 1.18
N PHE A 232 -12.07 20.90 2.07
CA PHE A 232 -12.74 20.86 3.37
C PHE A 232 -11.97 21.61 4.47
N ASN A 233 -10.65 21.53 4.45
CA ASN A 233 -9.83 22.05 5.55
C ASN A 233 -9.31 23.48 5.30
N GLY A 234 -9.30 23.95 4.07
CA GLY A 234 -8.78 25.28 3.70
C GLY A 234 -7.28 25.50 3.99
N LEU A 235 -6.54 24.41 4.26
CA LEU A 235 -5.11 24.44 4.56
C LEU A 235 -4.29 24.28 3.27
N PRO A 236 -3.07 24.86 3.21
CA PRO A 236 -2.16 24.68 2.07
C PRO A 236 -1.63 23.25 1.97
#